data_b295e0c6dbbe8ed2397bab142f822ebc
#
_entry.id   b295e0c6dbbe8ed2397bab142f822ebc
#
_cell.length_a   1.000
_cell.length_b   1.000
_cell.length_c   1.000
_cell.angle_alpha   90.00
_cell.angle_beta   90.00
_cell.angle_gamma   90.00
#
_symmetry.space_group_name_H-M   'P 1'
#
loop_
_entity.id
_entity.type
_entity.pdbx_description
1 polymer ?
#
loop_
_entity_poly.entity_id
_entity_poly.type
_entity_poly.pdbx_seq_one_letter_code
_entity_poly.pdbx_strand_id
1 'polypeptide(L)'
;MPSIKSILTDIQTLPLNQVEELLSYLEEFLVSNSQVEQIYEDVKEFRFSKGKVCPHCSSELISKNGKYNGKQRYICKDCRRTFTDFTNSAVYRSKKSLDKWLKYAKCMIMGLSIRKSAKIVGINIATSFFWRHKILDCISAFLGTGHVDGLIEADEVFFAENFKGTKTINMPRESHKRGKSIKKRGISKEQICVAIALDRQGNLIIEPLCKGRMTYKELENLYKGNIGENSILCTDSHKSYIRFATDFNLDHKRIKTGKHKEDIYHIQHINSLHSNLKRWMGRFNGVASKYISNYMHWFKWLKIFENDKDSIKTKNFIVQSNVVYAYTKVKDFKLRTLQFV
;
A
#
# COMPACT_ATOMS: atom_id res chain seq x y z
N MET A 1 19.65 -25.66 -28.58
CA MET A 1 19.95 -25.15 -27.21
C MET A 1 21.29 -25.70 -26.81
N PRO A 2 22.20 -24.93 -26.17
CA PRO A 2 23.43 -25.50 -25.67
C PRO A 2 23.13 -26.57 -24.63
N SER A 3 23.91 -27.66 -24.65
CA SER A 3 23.81 -28.72 -23.66
C SER A 3 24.50 -28.31 -22.35
N ILE A 4 24.10 -28.87 -21.21
CA ILE A 4 24.81 -28.64 -19.95
C ILE A 4 26.31 -28.94 -20.07
N LYS A 5 26.66 -29.99 -20.82
CA LYS A 5 28.05 -30.37 -21.07
C LYS A 5 28.83 -29.32 -21.82
N SER A 6 28.23 -28.70 -22.85
CA SER A 6 28.85 -27.58 -23.59
C SER A 6 29.08 -26.37 -22.66
N ILE A 7 28.06 -26.00 -21.85
CA ILE A 7 28.18 -24.90 -20.91
C ILE A 7 29.29 -25.15 -19.87
N LEU A 8 29.41 -26.37 -19.34
CA LEU A 8 30.47 -26.72 -18.41
C LEU A 8 31.87 -26.60 -19.05
N THR A 9 32.02 -27.01 -20.31
CA THR A 9 33.28 -26.84 -21.04
C THR A 9 33.63 -25.37 -21.21
N ASP A 10 32.64 -24.53 -21.57
CA ASP A 10 32.84 -23.08 -21.72
C ASP A 10 33.25 -22.44 -20.37
N ILE A 11 32.63 -22.83 -19.25
CA ILE A 11 32.98 -22.34 -17.89
C ILE A 11 34.42 -22.70 -17.53
N GLN A 12 34.92 -23.87 -17.90
CA GLN A 12 36.30 -24.29 -17.63
C GLN A 12 37.35 -23.45 -18.33
N THR A 13 36.99 -22.71 -19.38
CA THR A 13 37.88 -21.78 -20.12
C THR A 13 37.89 -20.37 -19.55
N LEU A 14 36.99 -20.05 -18.61
CA LEU A 14 36.90 -18.71 -18.01
C LEU A 14 38.00 -18.47 -16.97
N PRO A 15 38.52 -17.22 -16.85
CA PRO A 15 39.34 -16.81 -15.75
C PRO A 15 38.61 -16.95 -14.41
N LEU A 16 39.34 -17.19 -13.32
CA LEU A 16 38.76 -17.45 -11.98
C LEU A 16 37.80 -16.35 -11.50
N ASN A 17 38.13 -15.09 -11.72
CA ASN A 17 37.28 -13.96 -11.38
C ASN A 17 35.92 -13.95 -12.10
N GLN A 18 35.88 -14.42 -13.36
CA GLN A 18 34.63 -14.55 -14.10
C GLN A 18 33.83 -15.76 -13.66
N VAL A 19 34.50 -16.85 -13.22
CA VAL A 19 33.82 -18.00 -12.61
C VAL A 19 33.16 -17.61 -11.27
N GLU A 20 33.86 -16.83 -10.45
CA GLU A 20 33.31 -16.30 -9.19
C GLU A 20 32.09 -15.37 -9.42
N GLU A 21 32.17 -14.49 -10.44
CA GLU A 21 31.06 -13.65 -10.83
C GLU A 21 29.86 -14.47 -11.32
N LEU A 22 30.11 -15.50 -12.15
CA LEU A 22 29.09 -16.42 -12.63
C LEU A 22 28.45 -17.21 -11.48
N LEU A 23 29.24 -17.69 -10.52
CA LEU A 23 28.75 -18.41 -9.34
C LEU A 23 27.83 -17.52 -8.52
N SER A 24 28.24 -16.30 -8.21
CA SER A 24 27.44 -15.31 -7.50
C SER A 24 26.11 -15.02 -8.22
N TYR A 25 26.14 -14.89 -9.54
CA TYR A 25 24.95 -14.71 -10.37
C TYR A 25 24.01 -15.93 -10.32
N LEU A 26 24.56 -17.15 -10.38
CA LEU A 26 23.78 -18.39 -10.32
C LEU A 26 23.13 -18.57 -8.96
N GLU A 27 23.86 -18.29 -7.88
CA GLU A 27 23.31 -18.32 -6.52
C GLU A 27 22.15 -17.32 -6.35
N GLU A 28 22.32 -16.10 -6.81
CA GLU A 28 21.27 -15.07 -6.78
C GLU A 28 20.05 -15.51 -7.63
N PHE A 29 20.30 -16.12 -8.79
CA PHE A 29 19.26 -16.64 -9.67
C PHE A 29 18.47 -17.80 -9.04
N LEU A 30 19.15 -18.75 -8.39
CA LEU A 30 18.50 -19.88 -7.70
C LEU A 30 17.66 -19.40 -6.53
N VAL A 31 18.21 -18.50 -5.70
CA VAL A 31 17.47 -17.91 -4.57
C VAL A 31 16.24 -17.14 -5.07
N SER A 32 16.38 -16.37 -6.14
CA SER A 32 15.27 -15.60 -6.72
C SER A 32 14.16 -16.53 -7.26
N ASN A 33 14.53 -17.62 -7.95
CA ASN A 33 13.55 -18.57 -8.48
C ASN A 33 12.82 -19.32 -7.35
N SER A 34 13.53 -19.78 -6.34
CA SER A 34 12.96 -20.42 -5.16
C SER A 34 11.95 -19.50 -4.45
N GLN A 35 12.27 -18.20 -4.29
CA GLN A 35 11.34 -17.23 -3.73
C GLN A 35 10.10 -17.00 -4.60
N VAL A 36 10.28 -16.99 -5.92
CA VAL A 36 9.16 -16.83 -6.87
C VAL A 36 8.20 -18.00 -6.79
N GLU A 37 8.70 -19.23 -6.76
CA GLU A 37 7.88 -20.43 -6.61
C GLU A 37 7.11 -20.43 -5.30
N GLN A 38 7.78 -20.09 -4.19
CA GLN A 38 7.13 -19.98 -2.89
C GLN A 38 6.00 -18.94 -2.89
N ILE A 39 6.20 -17.77 -3.55
CA ILE A 39 5.15 -16.75 -3.68
C ILE A 39 3.95 -17.28 -4.48
N TYR A 40 4.18 -18.10 -5.51
CA TYR A 40 3.08 -18.75 -6.26
C TYR A 40 2.24 -19.64 -5.36
N GLU A 41 2.87 -20.51 -4.59
CA GLU A 41 2.15 -21.42 -3.68
C GLU A 41 1.46 -20.64 -2.55
N ASP A 42 2.11 -19.68 -1.92
CA ASP A 42 1.50 -18.85 -0.88
C ASP A 42 0.24 -18.12 -1.39
N VAL A 43 0.31 -17.48 -2.56
CA VAL A 43 -0.85 -16.78 -3.15
C VAL A 43 -1.99 -17.76 -3.45
N LYS A 44 -1.68 -18.95 -3.96
CA LYS A 44 -2.64 -20.00 -4.27
C LYS A 44 -3.29 -20.52 -2.99
N GLU A 45 -2.51 -20.81 -1.97
CA GLU A 45 -2.99 -21.26 -0.67
C GLU A 45 -3.93 -20.24 -0.03
N PHE A 46 -3.51 -18.98 0.08
CA PHE A 46 -4.35 -17.92 0.66
C PHE A 46 -5.64 -17.68 -0.11
N ARG A 47 -5.58 -17.64 -1.46
CA ARG A 47 -6.77 -17.38 -2.28
C ARG A 47 -7.80 -18.49 -2.24
N PHE A 48 -7.37 -19.70 -2.04
CA PHE A 48 -8.21 -20.89 -2.15
C PHE A 48 -8.30 -21.69 -0.84
N SER A 49 -7.91 -21.08 0.28
CA SER A 49 -8.01 -21.68 1.62
C SER A 49 -9.44 -22.14 1.97
N LYS A 50 -10.46 -21.43 1.46
CA LYS A 50 -11.89 -21.75 1.65
C LYS A 50 -12.52 -22.47 0.43
N GLY A 51 -11.70 -23.07 -0.43
CA GLY A 51 -12.15 -23.65 -1.70
C GLY A 51 -11.91 -22.71 -2.89
N LYS A 52 -11.83 -23.29 -4.08
CA LYS A 52 -11.58 -22.53 -5.30
C LYS A 52 -12.87 -22.03 -5.89
N VAL A 53 -13.02 -20.71 -5.94
CA VAL A 53 -14.19 -20.03 -6.52
C VAL A 53 -13.81 -19.22 -7.76
N CYS A 54 -14.77 -19.03 -8.66
CA CYS A 54 -14.59 -18.21 -9.85
C CYS A 54 -14.45 -16.73 -9.47
N PRO A 55 -13.36 -16.03 -9.87
CA PRO A 55 -13.15 -14.60 -9.55
C PRO A 55 -14.08 -13.66 -10.35
N HIS A 56 -14.98 -14.18 -11.16
CA HIS A 56 -15.90 -13.42 -12.00
C HIS A 56 -17.37 -13.52 -11.55
N CYS A 57 -17.80 -14.65 -11.02
CA CYS A 57 -19.18 -14.90 -10.61
C CYS A 57 -19.32 -15.68 -9.29
N SER A 58 -18.20 -15.94 -8.61
CA SER A 58 -18.15 -16.65 -7.33
C SER A 58 -18.66 -18.10 -7.33
N SER A 59 -18.86 -18.69 -8.50
CA SER A 59 -19.25 -20.11 -8.64
C SER A 59 -18.14 -21.05 -8.23
N GLU A 60 -18.47 -22.18 -7.63
CA GLU A 60 -17.56 -23.28 -7.29
C GLU A 60 -17.40 -24.30 -8.43
N LEU A 61 -18.23 -24.21 -9.47
CA LEU A 61 -18.23 -25.14 -10.62
C LEU A 61 -17.06 -24.82 -11.57
N ILE A 62 -15.87 -25.30 -11.20
CA ILE A 62 -14.62 -24.98 -11.87
C ILE A 62 -13.95 -26.27 -12.40
N SER A 63 -13.41 -26.20 -13.61
CA SER A 63 -12.59 -27.25 -14.21
C SER A 63 -11.21 -26.73 -14.59
N LYS A 64 -10.19 -27.60 -14.58
CA LYS A 64 -8.87 -27.31 -15.16
C LYS A 64 -9.02 -27.12 -16.67
N ASN A 65 -8.37 -26.09 -17.23
CA ASN A 65 -8.43 -25.74 -18.65
C ASN A 65 -7.03 -25.54 -19.23
N GLY A 66 -6.21 -26.57 -19.16
CA GLY A 66 -4.83 -26.56 -19.66
C GLY A 66 -3.91 -25.62 -18.90
N LYS A 67 -2.71 -25.43 -19.46
CA LYS A 67 -1.70 -24.50 -18.93
C LYS A 67 -1.40 -23.40 -19.94
N TYR A 68 -1.03 -22.21 -19.45
CA TYR A 68 -0.54 -21.11 -20.25
C TYR A 68 0.72 -20.53 -19.62
N ASN A 69 1.83 -20.52 -20.35
CA ASN A 69 3.16 -20.15 -19.84
C ASN A 69 3.51 -20.87 -18.52
N GLY A 70 3.32 -22.18 -18.48
CA GLY A 70 3.58 -23.02 -17.29
C GLY A 70 2.54 -22.92 -16.17
N LYS A 71 1.62 -21.95 -16.20
CA LYS A 71 0.63 -21.70 -15.17
C LYS A 71 -0.69 -22.40 -15.45
N GLN A 72 -1.30 -22.98 -14.40
CA GLN A 72 -2.60 -23.63 -14.52
C GLN A 72 -3.68 -22.59 -14.86
N ARG A 73 -4.49 -22.88 -15.86
CA ARG A 73 -5.73 -22.17 -16.17
C ARG A 73 -6.93 -22.98 -15.71
N TYR A 74 -7.97 -22.27 -15.38
CA TYR A 74 -9.27 -22.81 -15.00
C TYR A 74 -10.37 -22.22 -15.86
N ILE A 75 -11.47 -22.92 -16.01
CA ILE A 75 -12.71 -22.44 -16.63
C ILE A 75 -13.86 -22.60 -15.64
N CYS A 76 -14.66 -21.56 -15.49
CA CYS A 76 -15.91 -21.63 -14.75
C CYS A 76 -17.00 -22.22 -15.66
N LYS A 77 -17.73 -23.23 -15.19
CA LYS A 77 -18.80 -23.86 -15.95
C LYS A 77 -20.03 -22.97 -16.10
N ASP A 78 -20.28 -22.08 -15.14
CA ASP A 78 -21.44 -21.19 -15.14
C ASP A 78 -21.21 -19.98 -16.06
N CYS A 79 -20.21 -19.14 -15.77
CA CYS A 79 -19.97 -17.92 -16.55
C CYS A 79 -19.08 -18.13 -17.78
N ARG A 80 -18.56 -19.35 -18.02
CA ARG A 80 -17.68 -19.73 -19.14
C ARG A 80 -16.39 -18.93 -19.27
N ARG A 81 -16.05 -18.10 -18.27
CA ARG A 81 -14.79 -17.33 -18.25
C ARG A 81 -13.63 -18.17 -17.74
N THR A 82 -12.47 -17.95 -18.34
CA THR A 82 -11.23 -18.57 -17.88
C THR A 82 -10.48 -17.65 -16.92
N PHE A 83 -9.76 -18.25 -15.97
CA PHE A 83 -8.96 -17.53 -15.00
C PHE A 83 -7.72 -18.31 -14.58
N THR A 84 -6.80 -17.68 -13.88
CA THR A 84 -5.60 -18.25 -13.24
C THR A 84 -5.58 -17.86 -11.77
N ASP A 85 -4.65 -18.41 -11.01
CA ASP A 85 -4.48 -18.09 -9.59
C ASP A 85 -4.23 -16.59 -9.34
N PHE A 86 -3.74 -15.84 -10.33
CA PHE A 86 -3.48 -14.40 -10.26
C PHE A 86 -4.55 -13.50 -10.91
N THR A 87 -5.67 -14.07 -11.34
CA THR A 87 -6.73 -13.24 -11.94
C THR A 87 -7.22 -12.18 -10.96
N ASN A 88 -7.38 -10.94 -11.44
CA ASN A 88 -7.78 -9.76 -10.66
C ASN A 88 -6.83 -9.37 -9.51
N SER A 89 -5.55 -9.75 -9.57
CA SER A 89 -4.51 -9.33 -8.62
C SER A 89 -3.66 -8.17 -9.18
N ALA A 90 -2.70 -7.68 -8.40
CA ALA A 90 -1.78 -6.63 -8.83
C ALA A 90 -1.00 -7.01 -10.12
N VAL A 91 -0.55 -8.26 -10.23
CA VAL A 91 0.22 -8.74 -11.38
C VAL A 91 -0.65 -9.20 -12.56
N TYR A 92 -1.97 -9.21 -12.41
CA TYR A 92 -2.88 -9.66 -13.46
C TYR A 92 -2.64 -8.93 -14.78
N ARG A 93 -2.61 -9.69 -15.89
CA ARG A 93 -2.31 -9.22 -17.25
C ARG A 93 -0.92 -8.58 -17.42
N SER A 94 0.01 -8.81 -16.50
CA SER A 94 1.39 -8.40 -16.68
C SER A 94 2.10 -9.31 -17.69
N LYS A 95 2.84 -8.69 -18.62
CA LYS A 95 3.76 -9.40 -19.53
C LYS A 95 5.16 -9.60 -18.94
N LYS A 96 5.40 -9.08 -17.74
CA LYS A 96 6.69 -9.19 -17.04
C LYS A 96 6.65 -10.31 -16.01
N SER A 97 7.81 -10.95 -15.80
CA SER A 97 7.97 -12.05 -14.83
C SER A 97 7.69 -11.61 -13.40
N LEU A 98 7.33 -12.55 -12.55
CA LEU A 98 7.09 -12.29 -11.12
C LEU A 98 8.37 -11.87 -10.38
N ASP A 99 9.55 -12.33 -10.84
CA ASP A 99 10.84 -11.86 -10.35
C ASP A 99 10.99 -10.33 -10.44
N LYS A 100 10.63 -9.73 -11.59
CA LYS A 100 10.65 -8.26 -11.73
C LYS A 100 9.69 -7.56 -10.78
N TRP A 101 8.54 -8.18 -10.50
CA TRP A 101 7.60 -7.65 -9.52
C TRP A 101 8.15 -7.77 -8.09
N LEU A 102 8.85 -8.84 -7.77
CA LEU A 102 9.53 -9.02 -6.49
C LEU A 102 10.63 -7.96 -6.30
N LYS A 103 11.49 -7.77 -7.31
CA LYS A 103 12.49 -6.70 -7.32
C LYS A 103 11.85 -5.31 -7.15
N TYR A 104 10.68 -5.10 -7.76
CA TYR A 104 9.94 -3.85 -7.62
C TYR A 104 9.36 -3.67 -6.23
N ALA A 105 8.80 -4.73 -5.62
CA ALA A 105 8.34 -4.72 -4.24
C ALA A 105 9.47 -4.37 -3.27
N LYS A 106 10.67 -4.94 -3.44
CA LYS A 106 11.87 -4.58 -2.67
C LYS A 106 12.18 -3.09 -2.78
N CYS A 107 12.11 -2.51 -3.98
CA CYS A 107 12.27 -1.06 -4.17
C CYS A 107 11.20 -0.25 -3.39
N MET A 108 9.98 -0.76 -3.30
CA MET A 108 8.92 -0.11 -2.52
C MET A 108 9.18 -0.21 -1.02
N ILE A 109 9.58 -1.37 -0.49
CA ILE A 109 9.98 -1.52 0.92
C ILE A 109 11.08 -0.53 1.30
N MET A 110 12.07 -0.33 0.43
CA MET A 110 13.13 0.68 0.61
C MET A 110 12.64 2.13 0.44
N GLY A 111 11.38 2.37 0.09
CA GLY A 111 10.82 3.72 -0.10
C GLY A 111 11.39 4.46 -1.31
N LEU A 112 11.84 3.76 -2.35
CA LEU A 112 12.45 4.38 -3.52
C LEU A 112 11.43 5.10 -4.40
N SER A 113 11.87 6.18 -5.08
CA SER A 113 11.05 6.91 -6.02
C SER A 113 10.72 6.07 -7.26
N ILE A 114 9.64 6.41 -7.98
CA ILE A 114 9.22 5.74 -9.24
C ILE A 114 10.38 5.66 -10.25
N ARG A 115 11.15 6.76 -10.42
CA ARG A 115 12.28 6.80 -11.37
C ARG A 115 13.42 5.89 -10.95
N LYS A 116 13.79 5.86 -9.66
CA LYS A 116 14.83 4.96 -9.14
C LYS A 116 14.39 3.50 -9.29
N SER A 117 13.17 3.16 -8.88
CA SER A 117 12.63 1.81 -9.01
C SER A 117 12.60 1.33 -10.46
N ALA A 118 12.19 2.21 -11.40
CA ALA A 118 12.20 1.91 -12.83
C ALA A 118 13.59 1.53 -13.35
N LYS A 119 14.62 2.31 -12.96
CA LYS A 119 16.01 2.06 -13.34
C LYS A 119 16.51 0.73 -12.79
N ILE A 120 16.32 0.46 -11.50
CA ILE A 120 16.80 -0.77 -10.82
C ILE A 120 16.15 -2.02 -11.42
N VAL A 121 14.85 -1.98 -11.70
CA VAL A 121 14.10 -3.15 -12.20
C VAL A 121 14.21 -3.33 -13.72
N GLY A 122 14.74 -2.33 -14.44
CA GLY A 122 14.82 -2.35 -15.91
C GLY A 122 13.45 -2.30 -16.57
N ILE A 123 12.59 -1.36 -16.12
CA ILE A 123 11.24 -1.12 -16.66
C ILE A 123 11.05 0.36 -17.01
N ASN A 124 10.07 0.65 -17.87
CA ASN A 124 9.72 2.02 -18.19
C ASN A 124 9.13 2.76 -16.98
N ILE A 125 9.36 4.07 -16.88
CA ILE A 125 8.85 4.93 -15.78
C ILE A 125 7.31 4.87 -15.67
N ALA A 126 6.60 4.84 -16.82
CA ALA A 126 5.15 4.70 -16.81
C ALA A 126 4.71 3.33 -16.25
N THR A 127 5.42 2.25 -16.61
CA THR A 127 5.20 0.92 -16.03
C THR A 127 5.42 0.93 -14.52
N SER A 128 6.51 1.54 -14.06
CA SER A 128 6.81 1.71 -12.63
C SER A 128 5.70 2.46 -11.90
N PHE A 129 5.17 3.53 -12.50
CA PHE A 129 4.03 4.27 -11.94
C PHE A 129 2.79 3.39 -11.79
N PHE A 130 2.40 2.67 -12.85
CA PHE A 130 1.22 1.79 -12.80
C PHE A 130 1.40 0.61 -11.84
N TRP A 131 2.60 0.01 -11.78
CA TRP A 131 2.89 -1.07 -10.86
C TRP A 131 2.76 -0.63 -9.42
N ARG A 132 3.32 0.53 -9.07
CA ARG A 132 3.18 1.10 -7.73
C ARG A 132 1.71 1.19 -7.32
N HIS A 133 0.90 1.82 -8.15
CA HIS A 133 -0.50 2.03 -7.80
C HIS A 133 -1.33 0.76 -7.85
N LYS A 134 -1.05 -0.19 -8.73
CA LYS A 134 -1.69 -1.51 -8.70
C LYS A 134 -1.41 -2.27 -7.41
N ILE A 135 -0.16 -2.31 -6.98
CA ILE A 135 0.22 -2.92 -5.70
C ILE A 135 -0.51 -2.20 -4.56
N LEU A 136 -0.46 -0.88 -4.52
CA LEU A 136 -1.04 -0.10 -3.44
C LEU A 136 -2.58 -0.18 -3.38
N ASP A 137 -3.26 -0.28 -4.53
CA ASP A 137 -4.71 -0.52 -4.56
C ASP A 137 -5.05 -1.88 -3.93
N CYS A 138 -4.24 -2.91 -4.23
CA CYS A 138 -4.41 -4.23 -3.60
C CYS A 138 -4.05 -4.21 -2.11
N ILE A 139 -2.98 -3.54 -1.72
CA ILE A 139 -2.59 -3.39 -0.29
C ILE A 139 -3.67 -2.62 0.48
N SER A 140 -4.25 -1.57 -0.11
CA SER A 140 -5.38 -0.86 0.49
C SER A 140 -6.57 -1.79 0.73
N ALA A 141 -6.95 -2.58 -0.27
CA ALA A 141 -8.02 -3.56 -0.15
C ALA A 141 -7.71 -4.70 0.85
N PHE A 142 -6.43 -5.07 0.99
CA PHE A 142 -5.99 -6.07 1.96
C PHE A 142 -6.06 -5.56 3.40
N LEU A 143 -5.58 -4.34 3.65
CA LEU A 143 -5.53 -3.75 5.00
C LEU A 143 -6.89 -3.27 5.49
N GLY A 144 -7.75 -2.78 4.60
CA GLY A 144 -8.97 -2.08 4.97
C GLY A 144 -8.70 -0.86 5.87
N THR A 145 -9.76 -0.34 6.47
CA THR A 145 -9.67 0.79 7.42
C THR A 145 -8.86 0.43 8.66
N GLY A 146 -8.96 -0.81 9.13
CA GLY A 146 -8.38 -1.28 10.39
C GLY A 146 -9.31 -1.07 11.57
N HIS A 147 -8.86 -1.53 12.74
CA HIS A 147 -9.58 -1.41 14.00
C HIS A 147 -8.57 -1.07 15.10
N VAL A 148 -8.97 -0.23 16.06
CA VAL A 148 -8.16 0.15 17.23
C VAL A 148 -8.98 -0.05 18.50
N ASP A 149 -8.32 -0.43 19.59
CA ASP A 149 -8.98 -0.77 20.84
C ASP A 149 -8.16 -0.36 22.08
N GLY A 150 -8.80 -0.35 23.25
CA GLY A 150 -8.18 -0.02 24.52
C GLY A 150 -7.78 1.45 24.64
N LEU A 151 -6.52 1.76 24.88
CA LEU A 151 -6.05 3.14 24.97
C LEU A 151 -5.61 3.65 23.61
N ILE A 152 -6.39 4.58 23.05
CA ILE A 152 -6.29 5.09 21.68
C ILE A 152 -5.85 6.55 21.69
N GLU A 153 -4.84 6.89 20.88
CA GLU A 153 -4.48 8.27 20.54
C GLU A 153 -5.07 8.61 19.17
N ALA A 154 -5.79 9.70 19.03
CA ALA A 154 -6.34 10.16 17.75
C ALA A 154 -6.08 11.65 17.51
N ASP A 155 -5.67 11.97 16.27
CA ASP A 155 -5.38 13.35 15.84
C ASP A 155 -5.35 13.43 14.31
N GLU A 156 -5.32 14.62 13.71
CA GLU A 156 -5.24 14.85 12.28
C GLU A 156 -3.88 15.36 11.82
N VAL A 157 -3.50 14.93 10.64
CA VAL A 157 -2.37 15.50 9.92
C VAL A 157 -2.83 16.10 8.60
N PHE A 158 -2.29 17.26 8.25
CA PHE A 158 -2.69 18.00 7.05
C PHE A 158 -1.58 17.98 5.99
N PHE A 159 -1.98 17.68 4.75
CA PHE A 159 -1.12 17.72 3.57
C PHE A 159 -1.66 18.73 2.57
N ALA A 160 -0.79 19.58 2.00
CA ALA A 160 -1.18 20.49 0.95
C ALA A 160 -1.75 19.74 -0.26
N GLU A 161 -2.87 20.21 -0.82
CA GLU A 161 -3.42 19.63 -2.05
C GLU A 161 -2.41 19.76 -3.19
N ASN A 162 -2.22 18.69 -3.94
CA ASN A 162 -1.21 18.58 -4.99
C ASN A 162 -1.82 18.04 -6.29
N PHE A 163 -1.67 18.78 -7.36
CA PHE A 163 -2.20 18.49 -8.70
C PHE A 163 -1.16 17.87 -9.62
N LYS A 164 -0.09 17.28 -9.10
CA LYS A 164 1.00 16.70 -9.89
C LYS A 164 0.47 15.72 -10.96
N GLY A 165 0.88 15.94 -12.21
CA GLY A 165 0.45 15.10 -13.34
C GLY A 165 -0.95 15.41 -13.87
N THR A 166 -1.67 16.38 -13.32
CA THR A 166 -2.93 16.89 -13.85
C THR A 166 -2.63 18.09 -14.76
N LYS A 167 -3.15 18.06 -15.98
CA LYS A 167 -3.06 19.16 -16.96
C LYS A 167 -4.48 19.45 -17.41
N THR A 168 -5.08 20.50 -16.87
CA THR A 168 -6.38 21.02 -17.29
C THR A 168 -6.26 22.52 -17.54
N ILE A 169 -7.12 23.06 -18.41
CA ILE A 169 -7.13 24.51 -18.74
C ILE A 169 -7.45 25.32 -17.46
N ASN A 170 -8.37 24.83 -16.64
CA ASN A 170 -8.81 25.49 -15.42
C ASN A 170 -8.23 24.80 -14.17
N MET A 171 -6.92 25.00 -13.93
CA MET A 171 -6.30 24.53 -12.69
C MET A 171 -6.72 25.39 -11.51
N PRO A 172 -7.05 24.81 -10.34
CA PRO A 172 -7.42 25.58 -9.14
C PRO A 172 -6.34 26.52 -8.66
N ARG A 173 -5.09 26.27 -9.03
CA ARG A 173 -3.94 27.14 -8.78
C ARG A 173 -2.83 26.89 -9.79
N GLU A 174 -1.90 27.86 -9.93
CA GLU A 174 -0.73 27.74 -10.79
C GLU A 174 0.24 26.67 -10.33
N SER A 175 1.02 26.13 -11.26
CA SER A 175 2.14 25.24 -10.97
C SER A 175 3.18 25.94 -10.14
N HIS A 176 3.69 25.29 -9.09
CA HIS A 176 4.78 25.80 -8.30
C HIS A 176 6.12 25.20 -8.71
N LYS A 177 7.11 26.03 -8.89
CA LYS A 177 8.51 25.62 -8.81
C LYS A 177 8.82 25.46 -7.30
N ARG A 178 8.86 24.21 -6.81
CA ARG A 178 9.28 23.82 -5.46
C ARG A 178 8.48 24.45 -4.28
N GLY A 179 7.41 23.83 -3.87
CA GLY A 179 7.03 23.77 -2.46
C GLY A 179 6.35 24.99 -1.81
N LYS A 180 5.99 26.05 -2.49
CA LYS A 180 5.03 27.02 -1.94
C LYS A 180 3.63 26.46 -2.12
N SER A 181 3.09 25.92 -1.07
CA SER A 181 1.96 25.03 -1.20
C SER A 181 0.63 25.64 -0.81
N ILE A 182 0.59 26.57 0.13
CA ILE A 182 -0.66 27.07 0.72
C ILE A 182 -0.58 28.59 0.78
N LYS A 183 -1.61 29.26 0.23
CA LYS A 183 -1.73 30.73 0.30
C LYS A 183 -2.36 31.19 1.60
N LYS A 184 -3.26 30.39 2.17
CA LYS A 184 -4.00 30.73 3.39
C LYS A 184 -3.27 30.25 4.64
N ARG A 185 -3.15 31.12 5.63
CA ARG A 185 -2.59 30.79 6.95
C ARG A 185 -3.55 29.87 7.72
N GLY A 186 -3.00 28.87 8.42
CA GLY A 186 -3.77 27.92 9.20
C GLY A 186 -4.39 26.79 8.37
N ILE A 187 -5.37 26.09 8.94
CA ILE A 187 -6.06 24.97 8.26
C ILE A 187 -7.08 25.55 7.27
N SER A 188 -6.98 25.13 6.02
CA SER A 188 -7.84 25.61 4.94
C SER A 188 -8.24 24.48 3.98
N LYS A 189 -9.22 24.73 3.11
CA LYS A 189 -9.63 23.80 2.04
C LYS A 189 -8.53 23.52 0.98
N GLU A 190 -7.38 24.17 1.08
CA GLU A 190 -6.19 23.85 0.27
C GLU A 190 -5.38 22.67 0.83
N GLN A 191 -5.81 22.10 1.94
CA GLN A 191 -5.17 20.99 2.62
C GLN A 191 -6.11 19.79 2.69
N ILE A 192 -5.53 18.61 2.59
CA ILE A 192 -6.21 17.32 2.81
C ILE A 192 -5.99 16.96 4.26
N CYS A 193 -7.10 16.73 4.96
CA CYS A 193 -7.14 16.19 6.30
C CYS A 193 -6.98 14.68 6.23
N VAL A 194 -6.01 14.14 6.95
CA VAL A 194 -5.81 12.70 7.15
C VAL A 194 -6.02 12.43 8.63
N ALA A 195 -7.06 11.69 8.96
CA ALA A 195 -7.31 11.26 10.32
C ALA A 195 -6.48 10.03 10.64
N ILE A 196 -5.93 10.00 11.84
CA ILE A 196 -5.11 8.91 12.34
C ILE A 196 -5.59 8.53 13.73
N ALA A 197 -5.71 7.22 13.98
CA ALA A 197 -5.88 6.68 15.32
C ALA A 197 -4.88 5.53 15.52
N LEU A 198 -4.26 5.50 16.68
CA LEU A 198 -3.24 4.53 17.06
C LEU A 198 -3.53 4.03 18.46
N ASP A 199 -3.57 2.70 18.66
CA ASP A 199 -3.66 2.10 19.98
C ASP A 199 -2.29 1.70 20.55
N ARG A 200 -2.28 1.25 21.81
CA ARG A 200 -1.05 0.81 22.50
C ARG A 200 -0.50 -0.52 21.99
N GLN A 201 -1.28 -1.27 21.23
CA GLN A 201 -0.85 -2.53 20.61
C GLN A 201 -0.20 -2.29 19.24
N GLY A 202 -0.27 -1.04 18.72
CA GLY A 202 0.28 -0.65 17.42
C GLY A 202 -0.69 -0.81 16.27
N ASN A 203 -1.98 -1.10 16.54
CA ASN A 203 -3.00 -1.07 15.51
C ASN A 203 -3.22 0.38 15.06
N LEU A 204 -3.44 0.56 13.76
CA LEU A 204 -3.41 1.87 13.12
C LEU A 204 -4.56 2.05 12.12
N ILE A 205 -5.33 3.12 12.31
CA ILE A 205 -6.22 3.68 11.29
C ILE A 205 -5.52 4.90 10.71
N ILE A 206 -5.49 5.03 9.38
CA ILE A 206 -4.93 6.19 8.69
C ILE A 206 -5.66 6.40 7.38
N GLU A 207 -6.56 7.42 7.34
CA GLU A 207 -7.43 7.65 6.20
C GLU A 207 -7.53 9.14 5.85
N PRO A 208 -7.38 9.51 4.58
CA PRO A 208 -7.74 10.84 4.11
C PRO A 208 -9.26 11.00 4.14
N LEU A 209 -9.75 12.06 4.80
CA LEU A 209 -11.20 12.25 5.00
C LEU A 209 -11.79 13.37 4.15
N CYS A 210 -11.19 14.55 4.18
CA CYS A 210 -11.81 15.76 3.62
C CYS A 210 -10.76 16.81 3.24
N LYS A 211 -11.22 17.94 2.74
CA LYS A 211 -10.41 19.15 2.56
C LYS A 211 -10.67 20.14 3.71
N GLY A 212 -9.60 20.57 4.38
CA GLY A 212 -9.68 21.44 5.53
C GLY A 212 -10.00 20.70 6.82
N ARG A 213 -10.75 21.32 7.72
CA ARG A 213 -11.13 20.69 8.98
C ARG A 213 -12.20 19.65 8.77
N MET A 214 -12.05 18.49 9.41
CA MET A 214 -13.07 17.45 9.41
C MET A 214 -14.29 17.87 10.23
N THR A 215 -15.44 17.38 9.80
CA THR A 215 -16.71 17.49 10.52
C THR A 215 -16.91 16.26 11.41
N TYR A 216 -17.88 16.39 12.34
CA TYR A 216 -18.32 15.23 13.15
C TYR A 216 -18.78 14.04 12.28
N LYS A 217 -19.52 14.29 11.20
CA LYS A 217 -20.04 13.24 10.32
C LYS A 217 -18.93 12.44 9.62
N GLU A 218 -17.88 13.12 9.19
CA GLU A 218 -16.72 12.46 8.56
C GLU A 218 -15.97 11.59 9.58
N LEU A 219 -15.83 12.09 10.81
CA LEU A 219 -15.20 11.37 11.91
C LEU A 219 -16.06 10.15 12.32
N GLU A 220 -17.37 10.32 12.45
CA GLU A 220 -18.32 9.24 12.75
C GLU A 220 -18.24 8.14 11.68
N ASN A 221 -18.29 8.50 10.40
CA ASN A 221 -18.22 7.55 9.29
C ASN A 221 -16.92 6.73 9.31
N LEU A 222 -15.80 7.33 9.73
CA LEU A 222 -14.52 6.63 9.81
C LEU A 222 -14.45 5.70 11.02
N TYR A 223 -14.80 6.19 12.18
CA TYR A 223 -14.51 5.50 13.44
C TYR A 223 -15.62 4.60 13.95
N LYS A 224 -16.87 4.81 13.48
CA LYS A 224 -18.00 3.93 13.85
C LYS A 224 -17.72 2.48 13.43
N GLY A 225 -17.69 1.57 14.40
CA GLY A 225 -17.36 0.16 14.20
C GLY A 225 -15.86 -0.14 13.98
N ASN A 226 -15.01 0.88 13.94
CA ASN A 226 -13.56 0.74 13.81
C ASN A 226 -12.82 1.10 15.12
N ILE A 227 -13.53 1.54 16.16
CA ILE A 227 -13.03 1.74 17.51
C ILE A 227 -13.72 0.73 18.42
N GLY A 228 -12.95 0.06 19.29
CA GLY A 228 -13.46 -0.91 20.25
C GLY A 228 -14.38 -0.26 21.28
N GLU A 229 -15.41 -0.99 21.69
CA GLU A 229 -16.30 -0.60 22.78
C GLU A 229 -15.50 -0.50 24.10
N ASN A 230 -15.86 0.48 24.95
CA ASN A 230 -15.15 0.76 26.20
C ASN A 230 -13.69 1.23 26.06
N SER A 231 -13.30 1.69 24.88
CA SER A 231 -11.97 2.27 24.68
C SER A 231 -11.82 3.64 25.34
N ILE A 232 -10.58 3.97 25.71
CA ILE A 232 -10.18 5.28 26.22
C ILE A 232 -9.60 6.09 25.06
N LEU A 233 -10.25 7.18 24.70
CA LEU A 233 -9.85 8.02 23.58
C LEU A 233 -9.05 9.24 24.06
N CYS A 234 -7.76 9.30 23.74
CA CYS A 234 -6.89 10.44 24.00
C CYS A 234 -6.79 11.31 22.75
N THR A 235 -7.24 12.57 22.83
CA THR A 235 -7.16 13.52 21.72
C THR A 235 -6.79 14.92 22.22
N ASP A 236 -6.58 15.84 21.26
CA ASP A 236 -6.68 17.25 21.58
C ASP A 236 -8.12 17.64 21.94
N SER A 237 -8.36 18.91 22.24
CA SER A 237 -9.69 19.38 22.67
C SER A 237 -10.62 19.75 21.50
N HIS A 238 -10.47 19.13 20.31
CA HIS A 238 -11.31 19.45 19.17
C HIS A 238 -12.75 18.98 19.36
N LYS A 239 -13.72 19.84 19.05
CA LYS A 239 -15.15 19.63 19.33
C LYS A 239 -15.74 18.35 18.70
N SER A 240 -15.27 17.95 17.52
CA SER A 240 -15.76 16.75 16.86
C SER A 240 -15.47 15.48 17.66
N TYR A 241 -14.28 15.37 18.30
CA TYR A 241 -13.93 14.24 19.15
C TYR A 241 -14.74 14.22 20.44
N ILE A 242 -15.01 15.41 21.03
CA ILE A 242 -15.82 15.50 22.25
C ILE A 242 -17.21 14.92 21.98
N ARG A 243 -17.85 15.35 20.90
CA ARG A 243 -19.17 14.85 20.51
C ARG A 243 -19.13 13.36 20.19
N PHE A 244 -18.13 12.91 19.42
CA PHE A 244 -17.99 11.51 19.07
C PHE A 244 -17.85 10.61 20.31
N ALA A 245 -16.98 10.98 21.24
CA ALA A 245 -16.80 10.22 22.48
C ALA A 245 -18.09 10.15 23.32
N THR A 246 -18.85 11.23 23.37
CA THR A 246 -20.16 11.25 24.06
C THR A 246 -21.17 10.33 23.36
N ASP A 247 -21.32 10.45 22.04
CA ASP A 247 -22.31 9.69 21.26
C ASP A 247 -22.00 8.18 21.25
N PHE A 248 -20.73 7.78 21.38
CA PHE A 248 -20.29 6.39 21.43
C PHE A 248 -19.89 5.89 22.82
N ASN A 249 -20.19 6.67 23.87
CA ASN A 249 -19.93 6.33 25.27
C ASN A 249 -18.47 5.90 25.55
N LEU A 250 -17.50 6.61 24.94
CA LEU A 250 -16.08 6.38 25.15
C LEU A 250 -15.56 7.25 26.31
N ASP A 251 -14.61 6.71 27.10
CA ASP A 251 -13.88 7.53 28.08
C ASP A 251 -12.91 8.46 27.34
N HIS A 252 -13.18 9.79 27.38
CA HIS A 252 -12.45 10.78 26.61
C HIS A 252 -11.45 11.56 27.46
N LYS A 253 -10.17 11.30 27.28
CA LYS A 253 -9.07 12.04 27.89
C LYS A 253 -8.61 13.16 26.96
N ARG A 254 -8.93 14.41 27.31
CA ARG A 254 -8.58 15.59 26.51
C ARG A 254 -7.24 16.16 26.97
N ILE A 255 -6.23 16.04 26.14
CA ILE A 255 -4.89 16.57 26.41
C ILE A 255 -4.86 18.04 26.01
N LYS A 256 -4.81 18.92 27.01
CA LYS A 256 -4.80 20.38 26.77
C LYS A 256 -3.47 20.84 26.13
N THR A 257 -3.56 21.82 25.25
CA THR A 257 -2.39 22.49 24.65
C THR A 257 -1.42 22.98 25.76
N GLY A 258 -0.15 22.61 25.64
CA GLY A 258 0.88 22.95 26.65
C GLY A 258 1.08 21.89 27.73
N LYS A 259 0.14 20.96 27.93
CA LYS A 259 0.34 19.75 28.72
C LYS A 259 0.57 18.58 27.75
N HIS A 260 1.71 17.93 27.83
CA HIS A 260 2.06 16.83 26.92
C HIS A 260 1.61 15.47 27.45
N LYS A 261 1.21 15.39 28.72
CA LYS A 261 0.92 14.14 29.41
C LYS A 261 0.03 14.38 30.64
N GLU A 262 -0.88 13.46 30.86
CA GLU A 262 -1.67 13.36 32.10
C GLU A 262 -1.64 11.90 32.53
N ASP A 263 -0.70 11.52 33.41
CA ASP A 263 -0.34 10.17 33.80
C ASP A 263 0.08 9.29 32.60
N ILE A 264 -0.64 8.20 32.32
CA ILE A 264 -0.43 7.32 31.17
C ILE A 264 -1.10 7.87 29.89
N TYR A 265 -1.96 8.89 30.02
CA TYR A 265 -2.71 9.48 28.92
C TYR A 265 -1.91 10.58 28.24
N HIS A 266 -1.69 10.44 26.96
CA HIS A 266 -0.96 11.43 26.16
C HIS A 266 -1.23 11.21 24.66
N ILE A 267 -0.73 12.13 23.84
CA ILE A 267 -0.80 12.06 22.36
C ILE A 267 0.61 12.07 21.74
N GLN A 268 1.61 11.57 22.47
CA GLN A 268 3.01 11.64 22.02
C GLN A 268 3.32 10.64 20.92
N HIS A 269 2.72 9.43 20.95
CA HIS A 269 2.97 8.42 19.92
C HIS A 269 2.38 8.87 18.59
N ILE A 270 1.17 9.43 18.58
CA ILE A 270 0.57 9.94 17.34
C ILE A 270 1.34 11.15 16.80
N ASN A 271 1.85 12.04 17.64
CA ASN A 271 2.71 13.16 17.22
C ASN A 271 4.03 12.67 16.59
N SER A 272 4.64 11.65 17.17
CA SER A 272 5.81 10.97 16.60
C SER A 272 5.47 10.35 15.25
N LEU A 273 4.33 9.67 15.15
CA LEU A 273 3.83 9.08 13.91
C LEU A 273 3.61 10.13 12.83
N HIS A 274 3.01 11.28 13.16
CA HIS A 274 2.84 12.42 12.24
C HIS A 274 4.18 12.93 11.70
N SER A 275 5.18 13.08 12.55
CA SER A 275 6.52 13.50 12.16
C SER A 275 7.18 12.48 11.22
N ASN A 276 7.04 11.20 11.52
CA ASN A 276 7.54 10.11 10.69
C ASN A 276 6.83 10.07 9.33
N LEU A 277 5.50 10.21 9.32
CA LEU A 277 4.71 10.25 8.09
C LEU A 277 5.08 11.42 7.19
N LYS A 278 5.20 12.64 7.75
CA LYS A 278 5.61 13.83 7.00
C LYS A 278 7.00 13.67 6.39
N ARG A 279 7.97 13.14 7.15
CA ARG A 279 9.33 12.85 6.69
C ARG A 279 9.35 11.80 5.58
N TRP A 280 8.58 10.74 5.74
CA TRP A 280 8.45 9.67 4.75
C TRP A 280 7.81 10.18 3.45
N MET A 281 6.72 10.95 3.54
CA MET A 281 6.07 11.58 2.39
C MET A 281 6.99 12.55 1.65
N GLY A 282 7.86 13.26 2.37
CA GLY A 282 8.84 14.19 1.80
C GLY A 282 9.78 13.56 0.76
N ARG A 283 10.07 12.26 0.89
CA ARG A 283 10.95 11.50 -0.04
C ARG A 283 10.41 11.48 -1.48
N PHE A 284 9.12 11.65 -1.68
CA PHE A 284 8.48 11.56 -2.99
C PHE A 284 8.38 12.90 -3.72
N ASN A 285 8.80 14.01 -3.07
CA ASN A 285 8.76 15.36 -3.64
C ASN A 285 7.39 15.73 -4.23
N GLY A 286 6.34 15.46 -3.47
CA GLY A 286 4.94 15.68 -3.84
C GLY A 286 4.28 14.45 -4.48
N VAL A 287 3.13 14.10 -3.91
CA VAL A 287 2.22 13.05 -4.38
C VAL A 287 0.93 13.74 -4.81
N ALA A 288 0.42 13.42 -6.00
CA ALA A 288 -0.87 13.96 -6.43
C ALA A 288 -1.96 13.54 -5.45
N SER A 289 -2.80 14.50 -5.05
CA SER A 289 -3.81 14.28 -4.01
C SER A 289 -4.73 13.09 -4.27
N LYS A 290 -5.06 12.84 -5.53
CA LYS A 290 -5.85 11.66 -5.94
C LYS A 290 -5.20 10.30 -5.65
N TYR A 291 -3.94 10.26 -5.24
CA TYR A 291 -3.21 9.06 -4.84
C TYR A 291 -2.81 9.08 -3.36
N ILE A 292 -3.27 10.05 -2.58
CA ILE A 292 -2.82 10.21 -1.19
C ILE A 292 -3.20 8.98 -0.35
N SER A 293 -4.40 8.43 -0.53
CA SER A 293 -4.86 7.22 0.16
C SER A 293 -3.91 6.02 -0.08
N ASN A 294 -3.46 5.81 -1.32
CA ASN A 294 -2.49 4.77 -1.64
C ASN A 294 -1.19 4.91 -0.82
N TYR A 295 -0.73 6.14 -0.62
CA TYR A 295 0.49 6.37 0.17
C TYR A 295 0.22 6.24 1.67
N MET A 296 -0.94 6.60 2.15
CA MET A 296 -1.33 6.38 3.55
C MET A 296 -1.36 4.88 3.87
N HIS A 297 -2.00 4.06 3.02
CA HIS A 297 -2.02 2.60 3.18
C HIS A 297 -0.62 1.97 3.03
N TRP A 298 0.23 2.51 2.16
CA TRP A 298 1.62 2.06 2.08
C TRP A 298 2.39 2.36 3.37
N PHE A 299 2.26 3.56 3.91
CA PHE A 299 2.88 3.91 5.19
C PHE A 299 2.33 3.06 6.34
N LYS A 300 1.00 2.87 6.40
CA LYS A 300 0.33 1.98 7.35
C LYS A 300 0.91 0.57 7.30
N TRP A 301 1.04 0.00 6.10
CA TRP A 301 1.61 -1.31 5.90
C TRP A 301 3.05 -1.40 6.42
N LEU A 302 3.88 -0.42 6.08
CA LEU A 302 5.27 -0.36 6.55
C LEU A 302 5.36 -0.26 8.08
N LYS A 303 4.40 0.38 8.72
CA LYS A 303 4.33 0.49 10.18
C LYS A 303 3.90 -0.81 10.85
N ILE A 304 2.88 -1.47 10.33
CA ILE A 304 2.41 -2.76 10.86
C ILE A 304 3.52 -3.81 10.82
N PHE A 305 4.32 -3.82 9.77
CA PHE A 305 5.40 -4.80 9.56
C PHE A 305 6.79 -4.22 9.85
N GLU A 306 6.92 -3.15 10.64
CA GLU A 306 8.21 -2.45 10.78
C GLU A 306 9.32 -3.32 11.39
N ASN A 307 8.98 -4.27 12.23
CA ASN A 307 9.94 -5.15 12.92
C ASN A 307 10.36 -6.38 12.10
N ASP A 308 9.70 -6.64 10.97
CA ASP A 308 10.06 -7.77 10.12
C ASP A 308 11.36 -7.51 9.36
N LYS A 309 12.09 -8.57 9.00
CA LYS A 309 13.23 -8.47 8.08
C LYS A 309 12.77 -8.03 6.69
N ASP A 310 13.59 -7.25 5.98
CA ASP A 310 13.24 -6.72 4.65
C ASP A 310 12.93 -7.80 3.61
N SER A 311 13.54 -8.99 3.72
CA SER A 311 13.21 -10.15 2.87
C SER A 311 11.78 -10.66 3.12
N ILE A 312 11.37 -10.75 4.39
CA ILE A 312 10.02 -11.14 4.81
C ILE A 312 9.02 -10.08 4.37
N LYS A 313 9.31 -8.80 4.66
CA LYS A 313 8.49 -7.68 4.17
C LYS A 313 8.26 -7.75 2.67
N THR A 314 9.32 -7.97 1.90
CA THR A 314 9.23 -8.01 0.44
C THR A 314 8.35 -9.15 -0.04
N LYS A 315 8.51 -10.36 0.52
CA LYS A 315 7.67 -11.51 0.23
C LYS A 315 6.21 -11.25 0.60
N ASN A 316 5.95 -10.82 1.84
CA ASN A 316 4.60 -10.55 2.34
C ASN A 316 3.90 -9.46 1.52
N PHE A 317 4.60 -8.39 1.16
CA PHE A 317 4.05 -7.29 0.38
C PHE A 317 3.56 -7.75 -1.00
N ILE A 318 4.35 -8.59 -1.69
CA ILE A 318 3.94 -9.11 -2.98
C ILE A 318 2.83 -10.17 -2.85
N VAL A 319 2.88 -11.04 -1.86
CA VAL A 319 1.82 -12.04 -1.60
C VAL A 319 0.51 -11.32 -1.32
N GLN A 320 0.47 -10.42 -0.35
CA GLN A 320 -0.72 -9.68 0.06
C GLN A 320 -1.32 -8.83 -1.06
N SER A 321 -0.47 -8.25 -1.94
CA SER A 321 -0.95 -7.53 -3.13
C SER A 321 -1.55 -8.44 -4.20
N ASN A 322 -1.40 -9.76 -4.07
CA ASN A 322 -1.89 -10.72 -5.05
C ASN A 322 -2.98 -11.67 -4.51
N VAL A 323 -3.25 -11.67 -3.20
CA VAL A 323 -4.33 -12.50 -2.62
C VAL A 323 -5.72 -11.86 -2.76
N VAL A 324 -5.80 -10.54 -2.86
CA VAL A 324 -7.06 -9.80 -3.04
C VAL A 324 -7.49 -9.67 -4.50
N TYR A 325 -8.79 -9.49 -4.73
CA TYR A 325 -9.38 -9.29 -6.06
C TYR A 325 -9.60 -7.79 -6.37
N ALA A 326 -8.50 -7.00 -6.38
CA ALA A 326 -8.54 -5.54 -6.49
C ALA A 326 -7.74 -5.01 -7.72
N TYR A 327 -7.99 -5.59 -8.90
CA TYR A 327 -7.28 -5.20 -10.13
C TYR A 327 -7.76 -3.87 -10.69
N THR A 328 -6.88 -2.88 -10.75
CA THR A 328 -7.10 -1.60 -11.42
C THR A 328 -6.55 -1.61 -12.85
N LYS A 329 -7.39 -1.26 -13.82
CA LYS A 329 -6.95 -1.12 -15.23
C LYS A 329 -6.18 0.18 -15.42
N VAL A 330 -5.25 0.20 -16.39
CA VAL A 330 -4.45 1.41 -16.70
C VAL A 330 -5.31 2.62 -17.05
N LYS A 331 -6.44 2.42 -17.74
CA LYS A 331 -7.37 3.49 -18.07
C LYS A 331 -8.02 4.15 -16.83
N ASP A 332 -8.25 3.37 -15.77
CA ASP A 332 -8.93 3.84 -14.57
C ASP A 332 -8.07 4.83 -13.76
N PHE A 333 -6.73 4.74 -13.88
CA PHE A 333 -5.83 5.72 -13.26
C PHE A 333 -5.95 7.12 -13.86
N LYS A 334 -6.35 7.25 -15.14
CA LYS A 334 -6.59 8.54 -15.79
C LYS A 334 -7.86 9.20 -15.26
N LEU A 335 -8.87 8.38 -14.95
CA LEU A 335 -10.19 8.80 -14.47
C LEU A 335 -10.23 9.00 -12.94
N ARG A 336 -9.18 8.59 -12.23
CA ARG A 336 -9.13 8.71 -10.77
C ARG A 336 -9.21 10.19 -10.34
N THR A 337 -10.19 10.48 -9.51
CA THR A 337 -10.40 11.77 -8.85
C THR A 337 -10.04 11.67 -7.36
N LEU A 338 -10.09 12.78 -6.64
CA LEU A 338 -10.15 12.75 -5.17
C LEU A 338 -11.46 12.05 -4.74
N GLN A 339 -11.36 11.20 -3.73
CA GLN A 339 -12.52 10.45 -3.23
C GLN A 339 -13.48 11.31 -2.39
N PHE A 340 -13.02 12.48 -1.99
CA PHE A 340 -13.80 13.46 -1.23
C PHE A 340 -13.68 14.82 -1.92
N VAL A 341 -14.78 15.39 -2.28
CA VAL A 341 -14.91 16.75 -2.85
C VAL A 341 -15.91 17.53 -2.00
#